data_9fe32abb11a4446c75dbfb0ccab158cb
#
_entry.id   9fe32abb11a4446c75dbfb0ccab158cb
#
_cell.length_a   1.000
_cell.length_b   1.000
_cell.length_c   1.000
_cell.angle_alpha   90.00
_cell.angle_beta   90.00
_cell.angle_gamma   90.00
#
_symmetry.space_group_name_H-M   'P 1'
#
loop_
_entity.id
_entity.type
_entity.pdbx_description
1 polymer ?
#
loop_
_entity_poly.entity_id
_entity_poly.type
_entity_poly.pdbx_seq_one_letter_code
_entity_poly.pdbx_strand_id
1 'polypeptide(L)'
;MSLEIPATFAGCPVMNVTGANAHPTYTHVRAGCRGIVRRGDEMLISHELNSGWYLIPGGGLEEGETLEACCLREIEEETGVIARIEKPLLCLREHYEDWLFISYYFLCSPVAKGQQALTDAEKRRGLVAEWLKIKDALAIFARHEEYAATSEEKRGSYQREYTALKTFCEAEGRL
;
A
#
# COMPACT_ATOMS: atom_id res chain seq x y z
N MET A 1 -11.89 7.15 20.62
CA MET A 1 -12.95 6.73 19.67
C MET A 1 -12.37 5.63 18.81
N SER A 2 -13.08 4.53 18.64
CA SER A 2 -12.63 3.45 17.74
C SER A 2 -12.78 3.93 16.30
N LEU A 3 -11.76 3.75 15.47
CA LEU A 3 -11.85 3.95 14.02
C LEU A 3 -13.05 3.14 13.49
N GLU A 4 -14.04 3.83 12.93
CA GLU A 4 -15.12 3.15 12.19
C GLU A 4 -14.55 2.61 10.89
N ILE A 5 -14.31 1.31 10.87
CA ILE A 5 -13.79 0.61 9.69
C ILE A 5 -14.98 0.18 8.86
N PRO A 6 -15.14 0.70 7.62
CA PRO A 6 -16.24 0.32 6.76
C PRO A 6 -16.26 -1.20 6.51
N ALA A 7 -17.41 -1.83 6.69
CA ALA A 7 -17.60 -3.26 6.39
C ALA A 7 -17.49 -3.56 4.88
N THR A 8 -17.68 -2.53 4.05
CA THR A 8 -17.56 -2.60 2.58
C THR A 8 -16.74 -1.41 2.09
N PHE A 9 -16.03 -1.58 0.99
CA PHE A 9 -15.25 -0.52 0.37
C PHE A 9 -15.78 -0.23 -1.04
N ALA A 10 -16.75 0.67 -1.14
CA ALA A 10 -17.29 1.19 -2.40
C ALA A 10 -17.62 0.12 -3.46
N GLY A 11 -18.09 -1.06 -3.04
CA GLY A 11 -18.39 -2.19 -3.93
C GLY A 11 -17.14 -2.93 -4.44
N CYS A 12 -15.96 -2.60 -3.94
CA CYS A 12 -14.71 -3.27 -4.32
C CYS A 12 -14.53 -4.60 -3.60
N PRO A 13 -13.68 -5.50 -4.15
CA PRO A 13 -13.31 -6.74 -3.48
C PRO A 13 -12.70 -6.48 -2.10
N VAL A 14 -13.11 -7.28 -1.10
CA VAL A 14 -12.45 -7.39 0.19
C VAL A 14 -11.74 -8.73 0.24
N MET A 15 -10.41 -8.70 0.37
CA MET A 15 -9.58 -9.91 0.41
C MET A 15 -8.96 -10.06 1.79
N ASN A 16 -8.87 -11.31 2.26
CA ASN A 16 -8.29 -11.62 3.57
C ASN A 16 -6.98 -12.39 3.38
N VAL A 17 -5.96 -11.99 4.13
CA VAL A 17 -4.66 -12.66 4.20
C VAL A 17 -4.39 -12.99 5.67
N THR A 18 -3.97 -14.23 5.92
CA THR A 18 -3.56 -14.66 7.26
C THR A 18 -2.08 -15.01 7.21
N GLY A 19 -1.29 -14.31 8.02
CA GLY A 19 0.14 -14.57 8.14
C GLY A 19 0.44 -15.89 8.85
N ALA A 20 1.62 -16.43 8.61
CA ALA A 20 2.07 -17.68 9.24
C ALA A 20 2.22 -17.54 10.77
N ASN A 21 2.39 -16.32 11.27
CA ASN A 21 2.53 -15.98 12.69
C ASN A 21 1.23 -15.44 13.33
N ALA A 22 0.09 -15.51 12.64
CA ALA A 22 -1.18 -15.00 13.15
C ALA A 22 -1.63 -15.78 14.40
N HIS A 23 -2.03 -15.03 15.43
CA HIS A 23 -2.68 -15.62 16.61
C HIS A 23 -4.13 -16.03 16.28
N PRO A 24 -4.80 -16.84 17.12
CA PRO A 24 -6.20 -17.21 16.88
C PRO A 24 -7.17 -16.02 16.83
N THR A 25 -6.83 -14.93 17.51
CA THR A 25 -7.58 -13.67 17.55
C THR A 25 -6.64 -12.49 17.46
N TYR A 26 -7.18 -11.32 17.15
CA TYR A 26 -6.45 -10.05 17.20
C TYR A 26 -7.09 -9.11 18.22
N THR A 27 -6.27 -8.27 18.85
CA THR A 27 -6.71 -7.23 19.79
C THR A 27 -6.41 -5.82 19.27
N HIS A 28 -5.53 -5.73 18.29
CA HIS A 28 -5.12 -4.46 17.68
C HIS A 28 -5.63 -4.38 16.24
N VAL A 29 -6.05 -3.17 15.85
CA VAL A 29 -6.49 -2.90 14.48
C VAL A 29 -5.83 -1.61 13.99
N ARG A 30 -5.28 -1.64 12.79
CA ARG A 30 -4.72 -0.47 12.12
C ARG A 30 -5.24 -0.39 10.69
N ALA A 31 -5.81 0.75 10.34
CA ALA A 31 -6.23 1.04 8.97
C ALA A 31 -5.25 2.00 8.29
N GLY A 32 -5.14 1.89 6.97
CA GLY A 32 -4.36 2.79 6.15
C GLY A 32 -4.80 2.79 4.70
N CYS A 33 -4.33 3.77 3.94
CA CYS A 33 -4.67 3.95 2.54
C CYS A 33 -3.41 3.94 1.67
N ARG A 34 -3.52 3.40 0.46
CA ARG A 34 -2.43 3.31 -0.52
C ARG A 34 -2.91 3.66 -1.91
N GLY A 35 -2.05 4.31 -2.68
CA GLY A 35 -2.38 4.72 -4.04
C GLY A 35 -1.50 4.07 -5.10
N ILE A 36 -2.10 3.33 -6.03
CA ILE A 36 -1.44 2.94 -7.28
C ILE A 36 -1.50 4.16 -8.19
N VAL A 37 -0.46 5.01 -8.14
CA VAL A 37 -0.36 6.20 -8.98
C VAL A 37 0.25 5.80 -10.31
N ARG A 38 -0.54 5.87 -11.37
CA ARG A 38 -0.18 5.37 -12.70
C ARG A 38 0.00 6.51 -13.71
N ARG A 39 1.01 6.38 -14.55
CA ARG A 39 1.16 7.14 -15.81
C ARG A 39 1.59 6.19 -16.94
N GLY A 40 0.72 5.93 -17.89
CA GLY A 40 1.00 4.96 -18.95
C GLY A 40 1.23 3.53 -18.42
N ASP A 41 2.43 2.99 -18.67
CA ASP A 41 2.89 1.69 -18.19
C ASP A 41 3.78 1.74 -16.94
N GLU A 42 3.91 2.91 -16.35
CA GLU A 42 4.68 3.15 -15.12
C GLU A 42 3.77 3.41 -13.91
N MET A 43 4.27 3.10 -12.73
CA MET A 43 3.67 3.43 -11.45
C MET A 43 4.69 4.02 -10.49
N LEU A 44 4.20 4.85 -9.58
CA LEU A 44 4.99 5.46 -8.52
C LEU A 44 5.24 4.45 -7.39
N ILE A 45 6.46 4.41 -6.91
CA ILE A 45 6.91 3.52 -5.83
C ILE A 45 7.63 4.34 -4.76
N SER A 46 7.40 4.02 -3.50
CA SER A 46 8.22 4.41 -2.37
C SER A 46 9.32 3.37 -2.18
N HIS A 47 10.58 3.76 -2.41
CA HIS A 47 11.73 2.86 -2.30
C HIS A 47 12.60 3.26 -1.11
N GLU A 48 12.78 2.35 -0.15
CA GLU A 48 13.67 2.52 0.99
C GLU A 48 15.08 2.04 0.63
N LEU A 49 15.98 2.96 0.31
CA LEU A 49 17.33 2.64 -0.17
C LEU A 49 18.18 1.84 0.83
N ASN A 50 18.00 2.09 2.13
CA ASN A 50 18.81 1.45 3.18
C ASN A 50 18.35 0.02 3.49
N SER A 51 17.08 -0.29 3.31
CA SER A 51 16.51 -1.63 3.53
C SER A 51 16.29 -2.41 2.23
N GLY A 52 16.27 -1.72 1.09
CA GLY A 52 15.96 -2.27 -0.22
C GLY A 52 14.47 -2.67 -0.36
N TRP A 53 13.58 -2.03 0.41
CA TRP A 53 12.14 -2.30 0.30
C TRP A 53 11.50 -1.40 -0.73
N TYR A 54 10.64 -1.99 -1.54
CA TYR A 54 9.75 -1.30 -2.47
C TYR A 54 8.32 -1.38 -1.93
N LEU A 55 7.60 -0.27 -1.93
CA LEU A 55 6.23 -0.19 -1.41
C LEU A 55 5.37 0.68 -2.34
N ILE A 56 4.10 0.35 -2.43
CA ILE A 56 3.09 1.26 -2.99
C ILE A 56 2.90 2.41 -2.00
N PRO A 57 2.99 3.68 -2.42
CA PRO A 57 2.88 4.83 -1.52
C PRO A 57 1.61 4.80 -0.68
N GLY A 58 1.74 5.07 0.62
CA GLY A 58 0.62 5.10 1.54
C GLY A 58 1.00 4.81 2.97
N GLY A 59 0.08 5.13 3.88
CA GLY A 59 0.30 5.01 5.31
C GLY A 59 -0.96 4.98 6.14
N GLY A 60 -0.84 5.34 7.39
CA GLY A 60 -1.90 5.19 8.38
C GLY A 60 -3.03 6.22 8.25
N LEU A 61 -4.26 5.76 8.45
CA LEU A 61 -5.43 6.61 8.56
C LEU A 61 -5.38 7.38 9.88
N GLU A 62 -5.54 8.70 9.83
CA GLU A 62 -5.61 9.57 10.99
C GLU A 62 -7.06 9.76 11.50
N GLU A 63 -7.21 10.18 12.74
CA GLU A 63 -8.53 10.42 13.35
C GLU A 63 -9.27 11.54 12.60
N GLY A 64 -10.50 11.27 12.18
CA GLY A 64 -11.34 12.23 11.45
C GLY A 64 -11.01 12.40 9.98
N GLU A 65 -10.01 11.67 9.47
CA GLU A 65 -9.62 11.70 8.07
C GLU A 65 -10.50 10.76 7.22
N THR A 66 -10.84 11.17 6.01
CA THR A 66 -11.47 10.25 5.05
C THR A 66 -10.42 9.34 4.40
N LEU A 67 -10.83 8.20 3.85
CA LEU A 67 -9.93 7.27 3.17
C LEU A 67 -9.23 7.94 1.97
N GLU A 68 -9.97 8.77 1.23
CA GLU A 68 -9.44 9.52 0.08
C GLU A 68 -8.41 10.57 0.51
N ALA A 69 -8.69 11.32 1.58
CA ALA A 69 -7.77 12.31 2.11
C ALA A 69 -6.47 11.65 2.59
N CYS A 70 -6.57 10.55 3.34
CA CYS A 70 -5.43 9.75 3.76
C CYS A 70 -4.57 9.32 2.57
N CYS A 71 -5.20 8.72 1.55
CA CYS A 71 -4.48 8.25 0.37
C CYS A 71 -3.69 9.38 -0.31
N LEU A 72 -4.34 10.53 -0.55
CA LEU A 72 -3.70 11.66 -1.23
C LEU A 72 -2.62 12.32 -0.40
N ARG A 73 -2.82 12.47 0.93
CA ARG A 73 -1.81 13.01 1.85
C ARG A 73 -0.56 12.15 1.87
N GLU A 74 -0.71 10.84 2.04
CA GLU A 74 0.41 9.90 2.11
C GLU A 74 1.20 9.85 0.79
N ILE A 75 0.51 9.86 -0.36
CA ILE A 75 1.18 9.92 -1.66
C ILE A 75 2.06 11.18 -1.74
N GLU A 76 1.52 12.35 -1.38
CA GLU A 76 2.28 13.60 -1.45
C GLU A 76 3.43 13.63 -0.45
N GLU A 77 3.20 13.24 0.80
CA GLU A 77 4.22 13.24 1.86
C GLU A 77 5.38 12.31 1.54
N GLU A 78 5.11 11.09 1.07
CA GLU A 78 6.17 10.13 0.74
C GLU A 78 6.88 10.44 -0.58
N THR A 79 6.17 10.96 -1.58
CA THR A 79 6.68 11.01 -2.96
C THR A 79 6.85 12.41 -3.53
N GLY A 80 6.23 13.43 -2.94
CA GLY A 80 6.18 14.77 -3.50
C GLY A 80 5.31 14.87 -4.76
N VAL A 81 4.42 13.92 -5.00
CA VAL A 81 3.50 13.92 -6.14
C VAL A 81 2.09 14.26 -5.66
N ILE A 82 1.52 15.33 -6.20
CA ILE A 82 0.08 15.60 -6.05
C ILE A 82 -0.66 14.69 -7.02
N ALA A 83 -1.52 13.84 -6.47
CA ALA A 83 -2.30 12.87 -7.22
C ALA A 83 -3.80 13.20 -7.18
N ARG A 84 -4.54 12.55 -8.06
CA ARG A 84 -5.99 12.52 -8.08
C ARG A 84 -6.47 11.07 -8.05
N ILE A 85 -7.46 10.78 -7.20
CA ILE A 85 -8.12 9.49 -7.19
C ILE A 85 -9.00 9.35 -8.43
N GLU A 86 -8.83 8.23 -9.13
CA GLU A 86 -9.68 7.83 -10.26
C GLU A 86 -10.82 6.92 -9.76
N LYS A 87 -10.48 5.91 -8.97
CA LYS A 87 -11.46 4.97 -8.40
C LYS A 87 -10.87 4.19 -7.23
N PRO A 88 -11.71 3.68 -6.32
CA PRO A 88 -11.29 2.64 -5.37
C PRO A 88 -11.02 1.33 -6.11
N LEU A 89 -10.11 0.49 -5.58
CA LEU A 89 -9.68 -0.77 -6.20
C LEU A 89 -10.05 -2.00 -5.37
N LEU A 90 -9.57 -2.07 -4.14
CA LEU A 90 -9.79 -3.20 -3.24
C LEU A 90 -9.47 -2.82 -1.81
N CYS A 91 -9.94 -3.64 -0.87
CA CYS A 91 -9.58 -3.64 0.53
C CYS A 91 -8.86 -4.95 0.86
N LEU A 92 -7.69 -4.86 1.45
CA LEU A 92 -6.96 -6.00 2.01
C LEU A 92 -7.03 -5.98 3.52
N ARG A 93 -7.40 -7.13 4.10
CA ARG A 93 -7.42 -7.36 5.55
C ARG A 93 -6.36 -8.42 5.85
N GLU A 94 -5.35 -8.03 6.61
CA GLU A 94 -4.19 -8.86 6.89
C GLU A 94 -4.08 -9.10 8.38
N HIS A 95 -4.02 -10.37 8.78
CA HIS A 95 -3.89 -10.77 10.17
C HIS A 95 -2.48 -11.34 10.40
N TYR A 96 -1.68 -10.64 11.21
CA TYR A 96 -0.36 -11.05 11.67
C TYR A 96 -0.28 -10.88 13.18
N GLU A 97 0.24 -11.89 13.89
CA GLU A 97 0.29 -11.91 15.35
C GLU A 97 -1.10 -11.58 15.94
N ASP A 98 -1.24 -10.57 16.79
CA ASP A 98 -2.53 -10.12 17.32
C ASP A 98 -3.03 -8.81 16.67
N TRP A 99 -2.54 -8.49 15.46
CA TRP A 99 -2.91 -7.32 14.67
C TRP A 99 -3.76 -7.66 13.46
N LEU A 100 -4.80 -6.88 13.25
CA LEU A 100 -5.51 -6.78 11.98
C LEU A 100 -5.11 -5.48 11.29
N PHE A 101 -4.43 -5.58 10.15
CA PHE A 101 -4.15 -4.45 9.27
C PHE A 101 -5.20 -4.39 8.16
N ILE A 102 -5.73 -3.20 7.89
CA ILE A 102 -6.71 -2.97 6.83
C ILE A 102 -6.16 -1.92 5.89
N SER A 103 -5.90 -2.32 4.64
CA SER A 103 -5.34 -1.45 3.61
C SER A 103 -6.36 -1.20 2.52
N TYR A 104 -6.72 0.07 2.30
CA TYR A 104 -7.60 0.52 1.24
C TYR A 104 -6.77 1.01 0.07
N TYR A 105 -6.96 0.42 -1.10
CA TYR A 105 -6.22 0.75 -2.32
C TYR A 105 -7.06 1.56 -3.29
N PHE A 106 -6.46 2.62 -3.82
CA PHE A 106 -7.04 3.46 -4.85
C PHE A 106 -6.17 3.46 -6.11
N LEU A 107 -6.82 3.52 -7.27
CA LEU A 107 -6.17 3.93 -8.51
C LEU A 107 -6.11 5.44 -8.57
N CYS A 108 -4.91 5.96 -8.84
CA CYS A 108 -4.65 7.39 -8.90
C CYS A 108 -3.88 7.76 -10.18
N SER A 109 -4.00 9.02 -10.56
CA SER A 109 -3.17 9.65 -11.60
C SER A 109 -2.39 10.84 -11.04
N PRO A 110 -1.15 11.10 -11.50
CA PRO A 110 -0.40 12.28 -11.10
C PRO A 110 -1.01 13.53 -11.72
N VAL A 111 -1.07 14.62 -10.95
CA VAL A 111 -1.63 15.91 -11.39
C VAL A 111 -0.53 16.97 -11.45
N ALA A 112 0.31 17.05 -10.42
CA ALA A 112 1.32 18.07 -10.30
C ALA A 112 2.50 17.60 -9.41
N LYS A 113 3.56 18.39 -9.37
CA LYS A 113 4.62 18.25 -8.39
C LYS A 113 4.20 18.99 -7.11
N GLY A 114 4.22 18.26 -6.01
CA GLY A 114 4.01 18.76 -4.66
C GLY A 114 5.32 18.79 -3.86
N GLN A 115 5.20 18.69 -2.54
CA GLN A 115 6.33 18.72 -1.63
C GLN A 115 6.38 17.44 -0.79
N GLN A 116 7.49 16.73 -0.86
CA GLN A 116 7.76 15.59 0.01
C GLN A 116 7.92 16.06 1.47
N ALA A 117 7.32 15.33 2.42
CA ALA A 117 7.33 15.64 3.84
C ALA A 117 7.56 14.37 4.67
N LEU A 118 8.74 13.79 4.52
CA LEU A 118 9.10 12.54 5.18
C LEU A 118 9.23 12.68 6.70
N THR A 119 8.75 11.71 7.43
CA THR A 119 9.02 11.51 8.84
C THR A 119 10.50 11.21 9.08
N ASP A 120 10.96 11.35 10.32
CA ASP A 120 12.37 11.01 10.65
C ASP A 120 12.67 9.52 10.46
N ALA A 121 11.67 8.65 10.63
CA ALA A 121 11.83 7.22 10.38
C ALA A 121 12.04 6.92 8.90
N GLU A 122 11.26 7.55 8.00
CA GLU A 122 11.38 7.41 6.55
C GLU A 122 12.70 7.98 6.03
N LYS A 123 13.14 9.13 6.54
CA LYS A 123 14.47 9.69 6.26
C LYS A 123 15.59 8.73 6.64
N ARG A 124 15.51 8.10 7.82
CA ARG A 124 16.51 7.11 8.26
C ARG A 124 16.52 5.86 7.37
N ARG A 125 15.38 5.46 6.82
CA ARG A 125 15.28 4.35 5.85
C ARG A 125 15.74 4.74 4.45
N GLY A 126 15.95 6.04 4.20
CA GLY A 126 16.36 6.55 2.90
C GLY A 126 15.24 6.47 1.87
N LEU A 127 14.00 6.82 2.27
CA LEU A 127 12.83 6.75 1.38
C LEU A 127 12.98 7.74 0.22
N VAL A 128 12.85 7.23 -0.99
CA VAL A 128 12.82 8.01 -2.24
C VAL A 128 11.63 7.58 -3.10
N ALA A 129 11.18 8.50 -3.93
CA ALA A 129 10.14 8.22 -4.92
C ALA A 129 10.76 7.79 -6.24
N GLU A 130 10.29 6.70 -6.81
CA GLU A 130 10.74 6.18 -8.11
C GLU A 130 9.55 5.84 -9.01
N TRP A 131 9.72 6.01 -10.32
CA TRP A 131 8.79 5.51 -11.32
C TRP A 131 9.32 4.20 -11.89
N LEU A 132 8.60 3.11 -11.67
CA LEU A 132 8.91 1.79 -12.22
C LEU A 132 7.86 1.38 -13.24
N LYS A 133 8.27 0.57 -14.21
CA LYS A 133 7.27 -0.12 -15.04
C LYS A 133 6.43 -1.04 -14.19
N ILE A 134 5.12 -1.05 -14.43
CA ILE A 134 4.15 -1.85 -13.67
C ILE A 134 4.57 -3.34 -13.66
N LYS A 135 5.06 -3.86 -14.80
CA LYS A 135 5.54 -5.25 -14.89
C LYS A 135 6.74 -5.54 -13.99
N ASP A 136 7.65 -4.55 -13.83
CA ASP A 136 8.85 -4.71 -13.01
C ASP A 136 8.49 -4.63 -11.51
N ALA A 137 7.59 -3.72 -11.12
CA ALA A 137 7.04 -3.67 -9.78
C ALA A 137 6.30 -4.96 -9.42
N LEU A 138 5.48 -5.49 -10.33
CA LEU A 138 4.78 -6.76 -10.14
C LEU A 138 5.77 -7.92 -9.94
N ALA A 139 6.86 -7.98 -10.72
CA ALA A 139 7.91 -8.99 -10.60
C ALA A 139 8.66 -8.89 -9.26
N ILE A 140 8.92 -7.66 -8.76
CA ILE A 140 9.52 -7.43 -7.45
C ILE A 140 8.62 -7.99 -6.35
N PHE A 141 7.34 -7.63 -6.34
CA PHE A 141 6.40 -8.07 -5.30
C PHE A 141 6.06 -9.56 -5.38
N ALA A 142 6.08 -10.17 -6.57
CA ALA A 142 5.85 -11.60 -6.76
C ALA A 142 6.87 -12.48 -6.01
N ARG A 143 8.03 -11.92 -5.63
CA ARG A 143 9.09 -12.61 -4.89
C ARG A 143 8.85 -12.69 -3.39
N HIS A 144 7.65 -12.38 -2.91
CA HIS A 144 7.36 -12.30 -1.47
C HIS A 144 7.75 -13.59 -0.69
N GLU A 145 7.55 -14.78 -1.27
CA GLU A 145 7.88 -16.04 -0.60
C GLU A 145 9.39 -16.25 -0.38
N GLU A 146 10.25 -15.57 -1.11
CA GLU A 146 11.70 -15.63 -0.89
C GLU A 146 12.10 -15.09 0.49
N TYR A 147 11.25 -14.28 1.11
CA TYR A 147 11.48 -13.69 2.44
C TYR A 147 10.91 -14.51 3.61
N ALA A 148 10.18 -15.60 3.33
CA ALA A 148 9.50 -16.41 4.35
C ALA A 148 10.43 -16.90 5.48
N ALA A 149 11.67 -17.24 5.16
CA ALA A 149 12.64 -17.71 6.14
C ALA A 149 13.41 -16.59 6.88
N THR A 150 13.33 -15.34 6.40
CA THR A 150 14.18 -14.24 6.91
C THR A 150 13.41 -13.09 7.51
N SER A 151 12.21 -12.76 6.98
CA SER A 151 11.40 -11.65 7.45
C SER A 151 9.94 -11.83 7.06
N GLU A 152 9.11 -12.26 8.00
CA GLU A 152 7.65 -12.36 7.79
C GLU A 152 7.04 -10.97 7.50
N GLU A 153 7.59 -9.91 8.09
CA GLU A 153 7.14 -8.55 7.83
C GLU A 153 7.34 -8.16 6.35
N LYS A 154 8.53 -8.44 5.78
CA LYS A 154 8.80 -8.16 4.37
C LYS A 154 7.99 -9.06 3.45
N ARG A 155 7.90 -10.36 3.79
CA ARG A 155 7.06 -11.31 3.05
C ARG A 155 5.61 -10.84 2.97
N GLY A 156 5.03 -10.50 4.13
CA GLY A 156 3.65 -10.03 4.21
C GLY A 156 3.43 -8.72 3.47
N SER A 157 4.32 -7.74 3.65
CA SER A 157 4.25 -6.47 2.93
C SER A 157 4.29 -6.66 1.42
N TYR A 158 5.20 -7.49 0.91
CA TYR A 158 5.29 -7.77 -0.53
C TYR A 158 4.11 -8.59 -1.05
N GLN A 159 3.58 -9.53 -0.28
CA GLN A 159 2.36 -10.26 -0.63
C GLN A 159 1.16 -9.31 -0.76
N ARG A 160 1.04 -8.36 0.16
CA ARG A 160 0.02 -7.31 0.11
C ARG A 160 0.12 -6.50 -1.18
N GLU A 161 1.31 -5.97 -1.48
CA GLU A 161 1.54 -5.14 -2.68
C GLU A 161 1.35 -5.96 -3.96
N TYR A 162 1.79 -7.21 -3.96
CA TYR A 162 1.57 -8.14 -5.08
C TYR A 162 0.08 -8.36 -5.35
N THR A 163 -0.69 -8.65 -4.29
CA THR A 163 -2.13 -8.90 -4.40
C THR A 163 -2.85 -7.67 -4.96
N ALA A 164 -2.53 -6.48 -4.45
CA ALA A 164 -3.14 -5.25 -4.91
C ALA A 164 -2.78 -4.94 -6.37
N LEU A 165 -1.51 -5.03 -6.73
CA LEU A 165 -1.05 -4.73 -8.08
C LEU A 165 -1.54 -5.76 -9.10
N LYS A 166 -1.56 -7.04 -8.73
CA LYS A 166 -2.11 -8.10 -9.57
C LYS A 166 -3.59 -7.88 -9.86
N THR A 167 -4.38 -7.58 -8.81
CA THR A 167 -5.82 -7.28 -8.97
C THR A 167 -6.05 -6.09 -9.91
N PHE A 168 -5.24 -5.05 -9.78
CA PHE A 168 -5.27 -3.91 -10.71
C PHE A 168 -4.95 -4.35 -12.15
N CYS A 169 -3.87 -5.13 -12.35
CA CYS A 169 -3.45 -5.58 -13.68
C CYS A 169 -4.50 -6.46 -14.36
N GLU A 170 -5.14 -7.36 -13.61
CA GLU A 170 -6.23 -8.22 -14.10
C GLU A 170 -7.44 -7.39 -14.53
N ALA A 171 -7.85 -6.41 -13.70
CA ALA A 171 -8.97 -5.53 -14.01
C ALA A 171 -8.73 -4.64 -15.24
N GLU A 172 -7.48 -4.33 -15.58
CA GLU A 172 -7.09 -3.52 -16.73
C GLU A 172 -6.71 -4.39 -17.96
N GLY A 173 -6.83 -5.73 -17.87
CA GLY A 173 -6.45 -6.64 -18.96
C GLY A 173 -4.95 -6.60 -19.31
N ARG A 174 -4.09 -6.41 -18.31
CA ARG A 174 -2.63 -6.29 -18.45
C ARG A 174 -1.88 -7.60 -18.13
N LEU A 175 -2.60 -8.64 -17.70
CA LEU A 175 -2.09 -9.98 -17.43
C LEU A 175 -2.78 -10.99 -18.36
#